data_752ef74dfa7f8e7113ca663201f94164
#
_entry.id   752ef74dfa7f8e7113ca663201f94164
#
_cell.length_a   1.000
_cell.length_b   1.000
_cell.length_c   1.000
_cell.angle_alpha   90.00
_cell.angle_beta   90.00
_cell.angle_gamma   90.00
#
_symmetry.space_group_name_H-M   'P 1'
#
loop_
_entity.id
_entity.type
_entity.pdbx_description
1 polymer ?
#
loop_
_entity_poly.entity_id
_entity_poly.type
_entity_poly.pdbx_seq_one_letter_code
_entity_poly.pdbx_strand_id
1 'polypeptide(L)'
;MNFIAITIANIRRFAGPHWRPTELSFGFNPREPVPVDVVGDTRVVYRPGQTYLEFPRALLGLRLGLDDQGPAAGPITSADLLPSDLAGLVELQIASLLPGRTPPVELIAETLGMSRRSLQRGLFTLGVSYTDLLTMVRLRRAADWLKRTDKPVVEIALDLGYTDASNFTRAFRRENGVSPTRFRETAGRP
;
A
#
# COMPACT_ATOMS: atom_id res chain seq x y z
N MET A 1 6.56 -0.66 -8.54
CA MET A 1 7.03 -1.61 -7.49
C MET A 1 5.88 -2.56 -7.23
N ASN A 2 6.08 -3.83 -7.45
CA ASN A 2 5.01 -4.83 -7.53
C ASN A 2 4.51 -5.20 -6.11
N PHE A 3 3.20 -5.38 -5.92
CA PHE A 3 2.55 -5.84 -4.67
C PHE A 3 3.27 -7.05 -4.04
N ILE A 4 3.65 -8.01 -4.86
CA ILE A 4 4.38 -9.21 -4.43
C ILE A 4 5.74 -8.86 -3.82
N ALA A 5 6.48 -7.90 -4.38
CA ALA A 5 7.76 -7.46 -3.84
C ALA A 5 7.60 -6.83 -2.45
N ILE A 6 6.54 -6.04 -2.26
CA ILE A 6 6.20 -5.43 -0.96
C ILE A 6 5.81 -6.52 0.06
N THR A 7 5.00 -7.49 -0.35
CA THR A 7 4.59 -8.61 0.51
C THR A 7 5.80 -9.44 0.93
N ILE A 8 6.69 -9.78 0.00
CA ILE A 8 7.94 -10.50 0.29
C ILE A 8 8.83 -9.68 1.23
N ALA A 9 8.97 -8.36 1.00
CA ALA A 9 9.76 -7.49 1.85
C ALA A 9 9.21 -7.42 3.28
N ASN A 10 7.89 -7.37 3.44
CA ASN A 10 7.25 -7.41 4.75
C ASN A 10 7.47 -8.76 5.46
N ILE A 11 7.31 -9.89 4.76
CA ILE A 11 7.55 -11.20 5.36
C ILE A 11 9.03 -11.36 5.76
N ARG A 12 9.98 -10.84 4.97
CA ARG A 12 11.42 -10.87 5.30
C ARG A 12 11.76 -10.15 6.60
N ARG A 13 10.98 -9.14 7.02
CA ARG A 13 11.18 -8.48 8.32
C ARG A 13 11.00 -9.43 9.50
N PHE A 14 10.22 -10.49 9.35
CA PHE A 14 9.88 -11.47 10.39
C PHE A 14 10.54 -12.83 10.16
N ALA A 15 10.61 -13.29 8.91
CA ALA A 15 11.18 -14.58 8.55
C ALA A 15 12.68 -14.53 8.25
N GLY A 16 13.28 -13.32 8.30
CA GLY A 16 14.70 -13.07 8.00
C GLY A 16 14.95 -12.59 6.56
N PRO A 17 16.09 -11.87 6.34
CA PRO A 17 16.36 -11.16 5.09
C PRO A 17 16.50 -12.09 3.87
N HIS A 18 16.83 -13.36 4.09
CA HIS A 18 17.01 -14.37 3.04
C HIS A 18 15.77 -15.21 2.77
N TRP A 19 14.67 -14.94 3.50
CA TRP A 19 13.43 -15.68 3.30
C TRP A 19 12.88 -15.50 1.89
N ARG A 20 12.35 -16.60 1.32
CA ARG A 20 11.74 -16.63 -0.01
C ARG A 20 10.50 -17.52 0.02
N PRO A 21 9.47 -17.18 -0.79
CA PRO A 21 8.32 -18.05 -0.95
C PRO A 21 8.70 -19.34 -1.68
N THR A 22 7.92 -20.39 -1.50
CA THR A 22 8.10 -21.67 -2.19
C THR A 22 7.59 -21.57 -3.63
N GLU A 23 6.45 -20.92 -3.83
CA GLU A 23 5.86 -20.68 -5.14
C GLU A 23 5.20 -19.31 -5.19
N LEU A 24 5.30 -18.66 -6.33
CA LEU A 24 4.59 -17.43 -6.69
C LEU A 24 3.73 -17.68 -7.92
N SER A 25 2.45 -17.40 -7.83
CA SER A 25 1.56 -17.41 -8.98
C SER A 25 1.13 -16.00 -9.35
N PHE A 26 1.15 -15.72 -10.64
CA PHE A 26 0.60 -14.49 -11.20
C PHE A 26 -0.64 -14.81 -12.04
N GLY A 27 -1.73 -14.08 -11.77
CA GLY A 27 -2.96 -14.17 -12.55
C GLY A 27 -2.86 -13.57 -13.96
N PHE A 28 -1.74 -12.92 -14.27
CA PHE A 28 -1.43 -12.32 -15.55
C PHE A 28 0.05 -12.55 -15.86
N ASN A 29 0.39 -12.58 -17.15
CA ASN A 29 1.80 -12.62 -17.55
C ASN A 29 2.37 -11.19 -17.44
N PRO A 30 3.30 -10.91 -16.53
CA PRO A 30 3.91 -9.59 -16.43
C PRO A 30 4.68 -9.29 -17.71
N ARG A 31 4.57 -8.05 -18.21
CA ARG A 31 5.33 -7.59 -19.39
C ARG A 31 6.84 -7.57 -19.12
N GLU A 32 7.23 -7.43 -17.86
CA GLU A 32 8.62 -7.47 -17.41
C GLU A 32 8.83 -8.65 -16.47
N PRO A 33 9.94 -9.37 -16.57
CA PRO A 33 10.25 -10.46 -15.66
C PRO A 33 10.36 -9.94 -14.22
N VAL A 34 9.90 -10.74 -13.27
CA VAL A 34 10.06 -10.40 -11.85
C VAL A 34 11.55 -10.39 -11.52
N PRO A 35 12.06 -9.33 -10.89
CA PRO A 35 13.48 -9.21 -10.59
C PRO A 35 13.99 -10.39 -9.75
N VAL A 36 15.13 -10.96 -10.13
CA VAL A 36 15.73 -12.16 -9.49
C VAL A 36 16.10 -11.90 -8.03
N ASP A 37 16.49 -10.68 -7.68
CA ASP A 37 16.77 -10.24 -6.31
C ASP A 37 15.55 -10.32 -5.40
N VAL A 38 14.34 -10.23 -5.97
CA VAL A 38 13.08 -10.36 -5.23
C VAL A 38 12.68 -11.81 -5.05
N VAL A 39 12.74 -12.61 -6.11
CA VAL A 39 12.21 -13.99 -6.12
C VAL A 39 13.29 -15.06 -5.93
N GLY A 40 14.53 -14.84 -6.39
CA GLY A 40 15.61 -15.83 -6.32
C GLY A 40 15.22 -17.17 -6.95
N ASP A 41 15.36 -18.26 -6.19
CA ASP A 41 15.05 -19.62 -6.62
C ASP A 41 13.56 -19.99 -6.48
N THR A 42 12.69 -19.02 -6.16
CA THR A 42 11.26 -19.22 -6.03
C THR A 42 10.66 -19.70 -7.36
N ARG A 43 9.84 -20.73 -7.30
CA ARG A 43 9.09 -21.22 -8.46
C ARG A 43 8.03 -20.19 -8.85
N VAL A 44 8.20 -19.57 -10.03
CA VAL A 44 7.23 -18.62 -10.58
C VAL A 44 6.35 -19.33 -11.59
N VAL A 45 5.04 -19.27 -11.40
CA VAL A 45 4.03 -19.85 -12.29
C VAL A 45 3.03 -18.80 -12.74
N TYR A 46 2.46 -18.98 -13.93
CA TYR A 46 1.43 -18.10 -14.48
C TYR A 46 0.13 -18.86 -14.60
N ARG A 47 -0.86 -18.49 -13.78
CA ARG A 47 -2.18 -19.12 -13.77
C ARG A 47 -3.26 -18.05 -13.92
N PRO A 48 -4.01 -18.01 -15.04
CA PRO A 48 -5.04 -16.99 -15.26
C PRO A 48 -6.01 -16.88 -14.07
N GLY A 49 -6.19 -15.66 -13.58
CA GLY A 49 -7.11 -15.36 -12.49
C GLY A 49 -6.65 -15.73 -11.07
N GLN A 50 -5.43 -16.26 -10.91
CA GLN A 50 -4.93 -16.66 -9.59
C GLN A 50 -3.56 -16.03 -9.28
N THR A 51 -3.55 -15.02 -8.43
CA THR A 51 -2.32 -14.45 -7.87
C THR A 51 -2.22 -14.88 -6.41
N TYR A 52 -1.19 -15.67 -6.07
CA TYR A 52 -0.93 -16.13 -4.72
C TYR A 52 0.57 -16.27 -4.44
N LEU A 53 0.88 -16.39 -3.18
CA LEU A 53 2.21 -16.65 -2.65
C LEU A 53 2.11 -17.84 -1.71
N GLU A 54 2.91 -18.88 -1.97
CA GLU A 54 2.98 -20.07 -1.13
C GLU A 54 4.23 -20.03 -0.27
N PHE A 55 4.09 -20.40 1.01
CA PHE A 55 5.19 -20.48 1.95
C PHE A 55 4.98 -21.63 2.95
N PRO A 56 6.06 -22.17 3.55
CA PRO A 56 5.97 -23.27 4.51
C PRO A 56 5.09 -22.91 5.71
N ARG A 57 4.17 -23.83 6.08
CA ARG A 57 3.27 -23.65 7.23
C ARG A 57 4.00 -23.35 8.55
N ALA A 58 5.25 -23.80 8.67
CA ALA A 58 6.09 -23.53 9.83
C ALA A 58 6.27 -22.01 10.11
N LEU A 59 6.18 -21.15 9.08
CA LEU A 59 6.28 -19.71 9.24
C LEU A 59 5.07 -19.10 9.95
N LEU A 60 3.91 -19.76 9.92
CA LEU A 60 2.72 -19.31 10.66
C LEU A 60 2.90 -19.40 12.18
N GLY A 61 3.88 -20.16 12.64
CA GLY A 61 4.23 -20.29 14.07
C GLY A 61 5.37 -19.39 14.52
N LEU A 62 5.96 -18.60 13.63
CA LEU A 62 6.97 -17.60 14.02
C LEU A 62 6.30 -16.53 14.86
N ARG A 63 6.70 -16.44 16.13
CA ARG A 63 6.33 -15.31 16.98
C ARG A 63 6.92 -14.04 16.36
N LEU A 64 6.07 -13.11 16.00
CA LEU A 64 6.48 -11.74 15.77
C LEU A 64 7.18 -11.27 17.05
N GLY A 65 8.45 -10.93 16.97
CA GLY A 65 9.24 -10.44 18.10
C GLY A 65 8.78 -9.03 18.53
N LEU A 66 7.52 -8.93 18.90
CA LEU A 66 6.94 -7.84 19.66
C LEU A 66 7.09 -8.27 21.12
N ASP A 67 7.78 -7.44 21.87
CA ASP A 67 8.16 -7.66 23.27
C ASP A 67 7.15 -8.48 24.09
N ASP A 68 7.66 -9.28 25.02
CA ASP A 68 7.11 -10.36 25.82
C ASP A 68 5.81 -10.07 26.61
N GLN A 69 5.01 -9.09 26.21
CA GLN A 69 3.75 -8.68 26.86
C GLN A 69 2.52 -8.62 25.92
N GLY A 70 2.61 -9.17 24.72
CA GLY A 70 1.45 -9.29 23.83
C GLY A 70 0.59 -10.53 24.12
N PRO A 71 -0.75 -10.46 23.99
CA PRO A 71 -1.62 -11.60 24.20
C PRO A 71 -1.23 -12.75 23.27
N ALA A 72 -1.25 -13.99 23.77
CA ALA A 72 -0.97 -15.21 23.03
C ALA A 72 -1.82 -15.25 21.75
N ALA A 73 -1.20 -14.99 20.60
CA ALA A 73 -1.89 -15.02 19.33
C ALA A 73 -2.23 -16.46 18.98
N GLY A 74 -3.50 -16.81 19.04
CA GLY A 74 -4.07 -17.96 18.35
C GLY A 74 -3.87 -17.83 16.83
N PRO A 75 -4.28 -18.81 16.03
CA PRO A 75 -4.18 -18.70 14.57
C PRO A 75 -4.91 -17.44 14.12
N ILE A 76 -4.15 -16.54 13.48
CA ILE A 76 -4.71 -15.29 12.93
C ILE A 76 -5.75 -15.68 11.88
N THR A 77 -7.01 -15.46 12.20
CA THR A 77 -8.11 -15.62 11.24
C THR A 77 -8.30 -14.29 10.51
N SER A 78 -8.93 -14.34 9.33
CA SER A 78 -9.27 -13.13 8.58
C SER A 78 -10.15 -12.15 9.37
N ALA A 79 -10.76 -12.58 10.48
CA ALA A 79 -11.49 -11.74 11.42
C ALA A 79 -10.56 -10.98 12.39
N ASP A 80 -9.39 -11.52 12.71
CA ASP A 80 -8.41 -10.93 13.64
C ASP A 80 -7.57 -9.83 12.98
N LEU A 81 -7.47 -9.84 11.64
CA LEU A 81 -6.75 -8.83 10.85
C LEU A 81 -7.56 -7.53 10.66
N LEU A 82 -8.77 -7.44 11.17
CA LEU A 82 -9.74 -6.50 10.64
C LEU A 82 -9.84 -5.11 11.28
N PRO A 83 -9.46 -4.71 12.49
CA PRO A 83 -9.68 -3.31 12.83
C PRO A 83 -8.52 -2.36 12.60
N SER A 84 -7.29 -2.74 12.87
CA SER A 84 -6.14 -1.81 12.75
C SER A 84 -5.37 -1.92 11.44
N ASP A 85 -5.39 -3.09 10.80
CA ASP A 85 -4.62 -3.33 9.56
C ASP A 85 -5.37 -3.01 8.28
N LEU A 86 -6.71 -3.03 8.27
CA LEU A 86 -7.49 -2.80 7.06
C LEU A 86 -7.21 -1.42 6.44
N ALA A 87 -7.17 -0.36 7.25
CA ALA A 87 -6.87 0.98 6.76
C ALA A 87 -5.45 1.06 6.18
N GLY A 88 -4.47 0.48 6.87
CA GLY A 88 -3.10 0.39 6.40
C GLY A 88 -2.94 -0.42 5.10
N LEU A 89 -3.67 -1.53 4.97
CA LEU A 89 -3.68 -2.31 3.72
C LEU A 89 -4.29 -1.52 2.56
N VAL A 90 -5.38 -0.80 2.80
CA VAL A 90 -6.01 0.08 1.81
C VAL A 90 -5.07 1.21 1.40
N GLU A 91 -4.40 1.88 2.37
CA GLU A 91 -3.40 2.91 2.10
C GLU A 91 -2.26 2.38 1.23
N LEU A 92 -1.74 1.19 1.55
CA LEU A 92 -0.67 0.56 0.79
C LEU A 92 -1.09 0.27 -0.65
N GLN A 93 -2.31 -0.26 -0.83
CA GLN A 93 -2.86 -0.52 -2.17
C GLN A 93 -3.06 0.76 -2.97
N ILE A 94 -3.62 1.80 -2.36
CA ILE A 94 -3.74 3.11 -3.00
C ILE A 94 -2.36 3.64 -3.41
N ALA A 95 -1.38 3.60 -2.50
CA ALA A 95 -0.02 4.10 -2.75
C ALA A 95 0.70 3.34 -3.88
N SER A 96 0.43 2.04 -4.04
CA SER A 96 1.03 1.22 -5.11
C SER A 96 0.47 1.56 -6.51
N LEU A 97 -0.77 2.04 -6.59
CA LEU A 97 -1.45 2.38 -7.84
C LEU A 97 -1.28 3.86 -8.24
N LEU A 98 -0.83 4.70 -7.31
CA LEU A 98 -0.43 6.07 -7.60
C LEU A 98 1.09 6.10 -7.94
N PRO A 99 1.57 6.91 -8.90
CA PRO A 99 0.88 7.91 -9.72
C PRO A 99 0.26 7.34 -10.99
N GLY A 100 -0.68 8.04 -11.55
CA GLY A 100 -1.22 7.80 -12.89
C GLY A 100 -2.73 7.64 -12.94
N ARG A 101 -3.36 6.98 -11.98
CA ARG A 101 -4.82 6.83 -11.96
C ARG A 101 -5.34 6.72 -10.52
N THR A 102 -6.40 7.44 -10.25
CA THR A 102 -7.17 7.24 -9.00
C THR A 102 -7.78 5.84 -9.01
N PRO A 103 -7.34 4.94 -8.10
CA PRO A 103 -7.95 3.62 -8.06
C PRO A 103 -9.40 3.72 -7.57
N PRO A 104 -10.36 3.07 -8.25
CA PRO A 104 -11.72 2.98 -7.74
C PRO A 104 -11.75 2.06 -6.51
N VAL A 105 -12.69 2.30 -5.59
CA VAL A 105 -12.82 1.49 -4.37
C VAL A 105 -13.10 0.02 -4.69
N GLU A 106 -13.75 -0.27 -5.82
CA GLU A 106 -14.03 -1.61 -6.32
C GLU A 106 -12.75 -2.40 -6.57
N LEU A 107 -11.77 -1.77 -7.23
CA LEU A 107 -10.48 -2.38 -7.52
C LEU A 107 -9.71 -2.70 -6.24
N ILE A 108 -9.74 -1.80 -5.27
CA ILE A 108 -9.09 -2.03 -3.96
C ILE A 108 -9.78 -3.17 -3.22
N ALA A 109 -11.11 -3.20 -3.21
CA ALA A 109 -11.86 -4.27 -2.59
C ALA A 109 -11.56 -5.64 -3.23
N GLU A 110 -11.56 -5.72 -4.56
CA GLU A 110 -11.19 -6.92 -5.32
C GLU A 110 -9.77 -7.39 -4.99
N THR A 111 -8.80 -6.48 -4.94
CA THR A 111 -7.40 -6.81 -4.60
C THR A 111 -7.26 -7.38 -3.19
N LEU A 112 -8.11 -6.95 -2.27
CA LEU A 112 -8.15 -7.45 -0.89
C LEU A 112 -9.08 -8.68 -0.71
N GLY A 113 -9.66 -9.22 -1.78
CA GLY A 113 -10.59 -10.35 -1.73
C GLY A 113 -11.92 -10.03 -1.03
N MET A 114 -12.31 -8.75 -1.01
CA MET A 114 -13.50 -8.26 -0.31
C MET A 114 -14.55 -7.74 -1.28
N SER A 115 -15.82 -7.75 -0.88
CA SER A 115 -16.81 -6.94 -1.58
C SER A 115 -16.64 -5.46 -1.24
N ARG A 116 -17.02 -4.55 -2.18
CA ARG A 116 -17.05 -3.11 -1.91
C ARG A 116 -17.77 -2.78 -0.59
N ARG A 117 -18.93 -3.42 -0.35
CA ARG A 117 -19.74 -3.20 0.86
C ARG A 117 -18.99 -3.62 2.13
N SER A 118 -18.30 -4.76 2.09
CA SER A 118 -17.50 -5.25 3.22
C SER A 118 -16.34 -4.33 3.53
N LEU A 119 -15.61 -3.86 2.50
CA LEU A 119 -14.52 -2.90 2.64
C LEU A 119 -15.01 -1.59 3.26
N GLN A 120 -16.07 -0.99 2.70
CA GLN A 120 -16.63 0.27 3.21
C GLN A 120 -17.14 0.15 4.64
N ARG A 121 -17.79 -0.97 5.00
CA ARG A 121 -18.23 -1.22 6.37
C ARG A 121 -17.06 -1.38 7.33
N GLY A 122 -16.00 -2.10 6.93
CA GLY A 122 -14.78 -2.26 7.74
C GLY A 122 -14.10 -0.92 8.00
N LEU A 123 -13.95 -0.09 6.97
CA LEU A 123 -13.38 1.26 7.13
C LEU A 123 -14.26 2.15 8.01
N PHE A 124 -15.59 2.09 7.85
CA PHE A 124 -16.52 2.84 8.68
C PHE A 124 -16.40 2.46 10.17
N THR A 125 -16.22 1.17 10.48
CA THR A 125 -15.98 0.71 11.87
C THR A 125 -14.70 1.30 12.45
N LEU A 126 -13.69 1.58 11.61
CA LEU A 126 -12.44 2.25 12.00
C LEU A 126 -12.57 3.79 12.04
N GLY A 127 -13.75 4.35 11.76
CA GLY A 127 -13.99 5.79 11.74
C GLY A 127 -13.38 6.52 10.54
N VAL A 128 -13.01 5.81 9.46
CA VAL A 128 -12.41 6.38 8.26
C VAL A 128 -13.19 5.97 7.01
N SER A 129 -13.14 6.80 5.98
CA SER A 129 -13.68 6.47 4.65
C SER A 129 -12.56 6.17 3.65
N TYR A 130 -12.90 5.48 2.57
CA TYR A 130 -11.98 5.28 1.44
C TYR A 130 -11.48 6.62 0.87
N THR A 131 -12.36 7.61 0.79
CA THR A 131 -12.03 8.95 0.28
C THR A 131 -11.02 9.67 1.18
N ASP A 132 -11.13 9.49 2.49
CA ASP A 132 -10.18 10.08 3.45
C ASP A 132 -8.80 9.44 3.29
N LEU A 133 -8.73 8.10 3.22
CA LEU A 133 -7.47 7.37 2.98
C LEU A 133 -6.84 7.76 1.64
N LEU A 134 -7.63 7.83 0.57
CA LEU A 134 -7.15 8.27 -0.75
C LEU A 134 -6.57 9.69 -0.69
N THR A 135 -7.27 10.60 -0.02
CA THR A 135 -6.82 11.98 0.14
C THR A 135 -5.51 12.04 0.94
N MET A 136 -5.42 11.31 2.04
CA MET A 136 -4.23 11.25 2.90
C MET A 136 -3.02 10.71 2.13
N VAL A 137 -3.16 9.61 1.39
CA VAL A 137 -2.08 9.03 0.58
C VAL A 137 -1.62 10.00 -0.50
N ARG A 138 -2.55 10.68 -1.18
CA ARG A 138 -2.22 11.72 -2.19
C ARG A 138 -1.43 12.86 -1.57
N LEU A 139 -1.83 13.37 -0.42
CA LEU A 139 -1.18 14.51 0.23
C LEU A 139 0.21 14.13 0.78
N ARG A 140 0.38 12.93 1.33
CA ARG A 140 1.71 12.40 1.70
C ARG A 140 2.63 12.32 0.49
N ARG A 141 2.15 11.79 -0.64
CA ARG A 141 2.93 11.71 -1.88
C ARG A 141 3.28 13.08 -2.43
N ALA A 142 2.32 14.03 -2.36
CA ALA A 142 2.57 15.41 -2.73
C ALA A 142 3.69 16.04 -1.90
N ALA A 143 3.68 15.85 -0.58
CA ALA A 143 4.71 16.36 0.32
C ALA A 143 6.09 15.79 -0.04
N ASP A 144 6.19 14.51 -0.37
CA ASP A 144 7.44 13.89 -0.81
C ASP A 144 7.94 14.48 -2.14
N TRP A 145 7.05 14.67 -3.12
CA TRP A 145 7.44 15.27 -4.40
C TRP A 145 7.83 16.74 -4.27
N LEU A 146 7.13 17.50 -3.43
CA LEU A 146 7.47 18.89 -3.15
C LEU A 146 8.85 19.05 -2.52
N LYS A 147 9.27 18.06 -1.68
CA LYS A 147 10.60 18.04 -1.04
C LYS A 147 11.71 17.62 -2.01
N ARG A 148 11.42 16.65 -2.88
CA ARG A 148 12.45 15.91 -3.64
C ARG A 148 12.55 16.32 -5.10
N THR A 149 11.60 17.10 -5.63
CA THR A 149 11.54 17.44 -7.05
C THR A 149 11.17 18.91 -7.26
N ASP A 150 11.57 19.45 -8.41
CA ASP A 150 11.17 20.78 -8.87
C ASP A 150 9.85 20.76 -9.68
N LYS A 151 9.14 19.64 -9.66
CA LYS A 151 7.89 19.46 -10.40
C LYS A 151 6.89 20.56 -10.07
N PRO A 152 6.28 21.22 -11.07
CA PRO A 152 5.26 22.27 -10.85
C PRO A 152 4.10 21.75 -9.99
N VAL A 153 3.60 22.60 -9.09
CA VAL A 153 2.48 22.26 -8.19
C VAL A 153 1.25 21.80 -8.97
N VAL A 154 1.00 22.39 -10.13
CA VAL A 154 -0.11 22.02 -11.02
C VAL A 154 0.05 20.58 -11.53
N GLU A 155 1.25 20.23 -11.96
CA GLU A 155 1.54 18.85 -12.44
C GLU A 155 1.43 17.82 -11.32
N ILE A 156 1.92 18.18 -10.12
CA ILE A 156 1.75 17.31 -8.93
C ILE A 156 0.25 17.06 -8.67
N ALA A 157 -0.57 18.11 -8.72
CA ALA A 157 -2.01 17.99 -8.52
C ALA A 157 -2.66 17.02 -9.54
N LEU A 158 -2.34 17.22 -10.83
CA LEU A 158 -2.89 16.39 -11.90
C LEU A 158 -2.46 14.94 -11.80
N ASP A 159 -1.18 14.69 -11.55
CA ASP A 159 -0.64 13.31 -11.40
C ASP A 159 -1.23 12.57 -10.19
N LEU A 160 -1.62 13.31 -9.16
CA LEU A 160 -2.30 12.75 -8.00
C LEU A 160 -3.82 12.62 -8.20
N GLY A 161 -4.32 12.95 -9.40
CA GLY A 161 -5.71 12.78 -9.80
C GLY A 161 -6.65 13.85 -9.26
N TYR A 162 -6.16 15.06 -8.99
CA TYR A 162 -7.01 16.22 -8.76
C TYR A 162 -7.43 16.80 -10.10
N THR A 163 -8.68 17.22 -10.19
CA THR A 163 -9.23 17.86 -11.39
C THR A 163 -8.68 19.27 -11.62
N ASP A 164 -8.28 19.94 -10.53
CA ASP A 164 -7.67 21.25 -10.58
C ASP A 164 -6.71 21.50 -9.41
N ALA A 165 -5.75 22.39 -9.62
CA ALA A 165 -4.73 22.73 -8.64
C ALA A 165 -5.29 23.50 -7.42
N SER A 166 -6.46 24.14 -7.53
CA SER A 166 -7.07 24.89 -6.43
C SER A 166 -7.65 23.94 -5.39
N ASN A 167 -8.30 22.86 -5.84
CA ASN A 167 -8.81 21.79 -4.96
C ASN A 167 -7.65 21.10 -4.23
N PHE A 168 -6.57 20.79 -4.94
CA PHE A 168 -5.35 20.26 -4.36
C PHE A 168 -4.76 21.22 -3.32
N THR A 169 -4.58 22.49 -3.66
CA THR A 169 -3.97 23.48 -2.77
C THR A 169 -4.77 23.64 -1.48
N ARG A 170 -6.10 23.66 -1.57
CA ARG A 170 -6.98 23.73 -0.39
C ARG A 170 -6.85 22.49 0.49
N ALA A 171 -6.86 21.30 -0.10
CA ALA A 171 -6.70 20.03 0.61
C ALA A 171 -5.32 19.96 1.28
N PHE A 172 -4.27 20.31 0.56
CA PHE A 172 -2.89 20.30 1.06
C PHE A 172 -2.71 21.28 2.22
N ARG A 173 -3.22 22.51 2.09
CA ARG A 173 -3.14 23.52 3.16
C ARG A 173 -3.91 23.10 4.41
N ARG A 174 -5.07 22.47 4.25
CA ARG A 174 -5.86 21.94 5.40
C ARG A 174 -5.09 20.88 6.17
N GLU A 175 -4.36 20.02 5.49
CA GLU A 175 -3.59 18.92 6.09
C GLU A 175 -2.25 19.36 6.66
N ASN A 176 -1.52 20.23 5.93
CA ASN A 176 -0.14 20.59 6.27
C ASN A 176 -0.01 21.99 6.88
N GLY A 177 -1.10 22.73 7.04
CA GLY A 177 -1.12 24.08 7.61
C GLY A 177 -0.63 25.19 6.67
N VAL A 178 0.10 24.85 5.60
CA VAL A 178 0.70 25.79 4.63
C VAL A 178 0.41 25.38 3.20
N SER A 179 0.52 26.35 2.27
CA SER A 179 0.34 26.04 0.84
C SER A 179 1.46 25.14 0.30
N PRO A 180 1.24 24.39 -0.79
CA PRO A 180 2.27 23.58 -1.43
C PRO A 180 3.54 24.33 -1.77
N THR A 181 3.40 25.56 -2.30
CA THR A 181 4.54 26.43 -2.64
C THR A 181 5.36 26.79 -1.40
N ARG A 182 4.69 27.25 -0.35
CA ARG A 182 5.37 27.58 0.91
C ARG A 182 5.98 26.35 1.58
N PHE A 183 5.31 25.20 1.48
CA PHE A 183 5.85 23.95 1.99
C PHE A 183 7.18 23.57 1.30
N ARG A 184 7.29 23.74 -0.02
CA ARG A 184 8.52 23.52 -0.78
C ARG A 184 9.64 24.45 -0.33
N GLU A 185 9.33 25.74 -0.12
CA GLU A 185 10.30 26.74 0.33
C GLU A 185 10.86 26.43 1.74
N THR A 186 9.97 25.99 2.65
CA THR A 186 10.34 25.71 4.06
C THR A 186 10.95 24.33 4.27
N ALA A 187 10.66 23.37 3.39
CA ALA A 187 11.17 22.00 3.52
C ALA A 187 12.69 21.86 3.25
N GLY A 188 13.33 22.97 2.86
CA GLY A 188 14.79 23.07 2.61
C GLY A 188 15.23 22.14 1.47
N ARG A 189 15.83 22.70 0.42
CA ARG A 189 16.59 21.86 -0.52
C ARG A 189 17.76 21.24 0.23
N PRO A 190 18.07 19.94 0.00
CA PRO A 190 19.33 19.38 0.44
C PRO A 190 20.49 20.09 -0.24
#